data_576ce226664f1967e2228c07788940ad
#
_entry.id   576ce226664f1967e2228c07788940ad
#
_cell.length_a   1.000
_cell.length_b   1.000
_cell.length_c   1.000
_cell.angle_alpha   90.00
_cell.angle_beta   90.00
_cell.angle_gamma   90.00
#
_symmetry.space_group_name_H-M   'P 1'
#
loop_
_entity.id
_entity.type
_entity.pdbx_description
1 polymer ?
#
loop_
_entity_poly.entity_id
_entity_poly.type
_entity_poly.pdbx_seq_one_letter_code
_entity_poly.pdbx_strand_id
1 'polypeptide(L)'
;MRRIFITGSTDGLGRAAAITLMDEGHQVVLHARSRERARALDDIATRSAGVVIGDLSSAVEVRSVASQVATLGRMDAVIHNAGIYLERGRGETPEGHSKTFAVNTLAPYMLTALIERPDRLVYLSSGMHRGGEGPLEDLDWSQRRWSAGQAYAETKLHIVALAFALARRWPDVLSNAVDPGWVPTKMGGPGAPDDLEQGHLTQTWLAVSDDAAARTSGGYWHHRRQQRAATQAYDVSYQDALIAKLGEMTGVTLP
;
A
#
# COMPACT_ATOMS: atom_id res chain seq x y z
N MET A 1 -6.44 -21.44 -5.40
CA MET A 1 -5.08 -21.05 -4.97
C MET A 1 -4.67 -19.83 -5.81
N ARG A 2 -4.23 -18.74 -5.18
CA ARG A 2 -3.77 -17.48 -5.83
C ARG A 2 -2.36 -17.16 -5.34
N ARG A 3 -1.60 -16.36 -6.11
CA ARG A 3 -0.28 -15.86 -5.73
C ARG A 3 -0.39 -14.38 -5.38
N ILE A 4 0.01 -14.01 -4.16
CA ILE A 4 -0.18 -12.69 -3.60
C ILE A 4 1.16 -12.08 -3.16
N PHE A 5 1.46 -10.87 -3.62
CA PHE A 5 2.58 -10.09 -3.10
C PHE A 5 2.09 -9.11 -2.04
N ILE A 6 2.78 -9.06 -0.87
CA ILE A 6 2.41 -8.18 0.24
C ILE A 6 3.61 -7.33 0.62
N THR A 7 3.51 -6.01 0.48
CA THR A 7 4.57 -5.11 0.96
C THR A 7 4.53 -4.96 2.48
N GLY A 8 5.71 -4.92 3.14
CA GLY A 8 5.79 -4.74 4.59
C GLY A 8 5.29 -5.92 5.41
N SER A 9 5.68 -7.14 5.03
CA SER A 9 5.20 -8.39 5.64
C SER A 9 5.94 -8.82 6.90
N THR A 10 6.94 -8.06 7.38
CA THR A 10 7.76 -8.46 8.53
C THR A 10 7.08 -8.26 9.88
N ASP A 11 5.99 -7.51 9.94
CA ASP A 11 5.38 -7.08 11.20
C ASP A 11 3.90 -6.69 11.01
N GLY A 12 3.18 -6.55 12.12
CA GLY A 12 1.83 -6.00 12.18
C GLY A 12 0.85 -6.62 11.18
N LEU A 13 0.06 -5.77 10.54
CA LEU A 13 -1.02 -6.19 9.63
C LEU A 13 -0.52 -6.95 8.40
N GLY A 14 0.63 -6.58 7.85
CA GLY A 14 1.18 -7.27 6.68
C GLY A 14 1.60 -8.70 7.00
N ARG A 15 2.19 -8.93 8.18
CA ARG A 15 2.55 -10.27 8.65
C ARG A 15 1.31 -11.11 8.96
N ALA A 16 0.32 -10.54 9.63
CA ALA A 16 -0.95 -11.20 9.92
C ALA A 16 -1.68 -11.59 8.63
N ALA A 17 -1.77 -10.69 7.65
CA ALA A 17 -2.35 -10.97 6.34
C ALA A 17 -1.61 -12.10 5.60
N ALA A 18 -0.28 -12.11 5.66
CA ALA A 18 0.54 -13.15 5.04
C ALA A 18 0.25 -14.53 5.64
N ILE A 19 0.19 -14.63 6.97
CA ILE A 19 -0.11 -15.89 7.69
C ILE A 19 -1.51 -16.37 7.31
N THR A 20 -2.54 -15.51 7.41
CA THR A 20 -3.92 -15.87 7.06
C THR A 20 -4.01 -16.43 5.63
N LEU A 21 -3.41 -15.74 4.65
CA LEU A 21 -3.44 -16.18 3.25
C LEU A 21 -2.70 -17.51 3.02
N MET A 22 -1.58 -17.73 3.72
CA MET A 22 -0.87 -19.01 3.65
C MET A 22 -1.65 -20.14 4.32
N ASP A 23 -2.35 -19.87 5.43
CA ASP A 23 -3.22 -20.86 6.11
C ASP A 23 -4.44 -21.22 5.27
N GLU A 24 -4.94 -20.30 4.43
CA GLU A 24 -5.97 -20.54 3.43
C GLU A 24 -5.46 -21.25 2.16
N GLY A 25 -4.17 -21.61 2.10
CA GLY A 25 -3.56 -22.37 0.99
C GLY A 25 -3.14 -21.52 -0.20
N HIS A 26 -2.98 -20.21 -0.02
CA HIS A 26 -2.47 -19.31 -1.06
C HIS A 26 -0.95 -19.25 -1.08
N GLN A 27 -0.35 -18.87 -2.22
CA GLN A 27 1.07 -18.60 -2.38
C GLN A 27 1.34 -17.13 -2.05
N VAL A 28 2.11 -16.86 -1.00
CA VAL A 28 2.41 -15.49 -0.58
C VAL A 28 3.88 -15.15 -0.82
N VAL A 29 4.13 -14.08 -1.54
CA VAL A 29 5.44 -13.44 -1.67
C VAL A 29 5.56 -12.38 -0.59
N LEU A 30 6.54 -12.53 0.29
CA LEU A 30 6.80 -11.66 1.43
C LEU A 30 7.77 -10.54 1.06
N HIS A 31 7.70 -9.40 1.74
CA HIS A 31 8.61 -8.29 1.56
C HIS A 31 9.21 -7.81 2.88
N ALA A 32 10.52 -7.65 2.90
CA ALA A 32 11.29 -7.06 3.98
C ALA A 32 12.11 -5.87 3.47
N ARG A 33 12.22 -4.77 4.25
CA ARG A 33 13.01 -3.60 3.85
C ARG A 33 14.52 -3.83 3.86
N SER A 34 15.01 -4.87 4.55
CA SER A 34 16.43 -5.21 4.61
C SER A 34 16.63 -6.69 4.96
N ARG A 35 17.82 -7.22 4.69
CA ARG A 35 18.20 -8.60 5.09
C ARG A 35 18.07 -8.83 6.60
N GLU A 36 18.40 -7.82 7.40
CA GLU A 36 18.23 -7.90 8.86
C GLU A 36 16.74 -8.06 9.24
N ARG A 37 15.88 -7.24 8.63
CA ARG A 37 14.43 -7.32 8.87
C ARG A 37 13.81 -8.61 8.33
N ALA A 38 14.40 -9.23 7.30
CA ALA A 38 13.93 -10.50 6.77
C ALA A 38 14.01 -11.64 7.80
N ARG A 39 14.92 -11.58 8.78
CA ARG A 39 15.00 -12.56 9.88
C ARG A 39 13.70 -12.65 10.71
N ALA A 40 12.91 -11.58 10.74
CA ALA A 40 11.60 -11.61 11.39
C ALA A 40 10.56 -12.48 10.64
N LEU A 41 10.93 -13.01 9.48
CA LEU A 41 10.12 -13.90 8.67
C LEU A 41 10.57 -15.37 8.71
N ASP A 42 11.67 -15.70 9.42
CA ASP A 42 12.30 -17.03 9.38
C ASP A 42 11.31 -18.15 9.72
N ASP A 43 10.35 -17.89 10.60
CA ASP A 43 9.31 -18.85 11.02
C ASP A 43 8.22 -19.09 9.96
N ILE A 44 8.04 -18.18 9.00
CA ILE A 44 7.02 -18.29 7.95
C ILE A 44 7.61 -18.34 6.53
N ALA A 45 8.88 -18.01 6.37
CA ALA A 45 9.53 -17.92 5.05
C ALA A 45 9.51 -19.25 4.30
N THR A 46 9.68 -20.36 4.99
CA THR A 46 9.65 -21.72 4.40
C THR A 46 8.28 -22.10 3.83
N ARG A 47 7.22 -21.46 4.29
CA ARG A 47 5.84 -21.65 3.81
C ARG A 47 5.47 -20.68 2.68
N SER A 48 6.28 -19.64 2.46
CA SER A 48 6.03 -18.60 1.47
C SER A 48 6.48 -19.02 0.07
N ALA A 49 5.99 -18.33 -0.95
CA ALA A 49 6.45 -18.47 -2.33
C ALA A 49 7.79 -17.76 -2.59
N GLY A 50 8.27 -16.96 -1.64
CA GLY A 50 9.53 -16.25 -1.69
C GLY A 50 9.56 -15.01 -0.82
N VAL A 51 10.76 -14.48 -0.58
CA VAL A 51 10.99 -13.24 0.15
C VAL A 51 11.76 -12.27 -0.75
N VAL A 52 11.20 -11.09 -0.98
CA VAL A 52 11.86 -10.00 -1.70
C VAL A 52 12.34 -8.93 -0.72
N ILE A 53 13.48 -8.30 -1.03
CA ILE A 53 14.14 -7.38 -0.10
C ILE A 53 14.43 -6.05 -0.81
N GLY A 54 14.06 -4.93 -0.16
CA GLY A 54 14.40 -3.57 -0.58
C GLY A 54 13.70 -2.53 0.26
N ASP A 55 14.37 -1.39 0.49
CA ASP A 55 13.79 -0.26 1.22
C ASP A 55 12.88 0.55 0.28
N LEU A 56 11.59 0.58 0.59
CA LEU A 56 10.60 1.31 -0.20
C LEU A 56 10.74 2.84 -0.11
N SER A 57 11.67 3.35 0.70
CA SER A 57 12.01 4.77 0.69
C SER A 57 13.04 5.13 -0.40
N SER A 58 13.61 4.16 -1.11
CA SER A 58 14.56 4.37 -2.22
C SER A 58 13.94 3.93 -3.54
N ALA A 59 13.89 4.81 -4.53
CA ALA A 59 13.35 4.51 -5.85
C ALA A 59 14.14 3.40 -6.57
N VAL A 60 15.46 3.34 -6.35
CA VAL A 60 16.32 2.27 -6.89
C VAL A 60 15.95 0.92 -6.29
N GLU A 61 15.73 0.87 -4.97
CA GLU A 61 15.37 -0.38 -4.31
C GLU A 61 13.93 -0.80 -4.63
N VAL A 62 12.99 0.13 -4.82
CA VAL A 62 11.63 -0.17 -5.32
C VAL A 62 11.68 -0.86 -6.69
N ARG A 63 12.52 -0.37 -7.62
CA ARG A 63 12.74 -1.04 -8.92
C ARG A 63 13.32 -2.45 -8.75
N SER A 64 14.28 -2.61 -7.82
CA SER A 64 14.84 -3.92 -7.49
C SER A 64 13.77 -4.87 -6.93
N VAL A 65 12.90 -4.39 -6.02
CA VAL A 65 11.77 -5.19 -5.49
C VAL A 65 10.86 -5.63 -6.63
N ALA A 66 10.47 -4.74 -7.54
CA ALA A 66 9.64 -5.11 -8.69
C ALA A 66 10.31 -6.19 -9.56
N SER A 67 11.62 -6.06 -9.81
CA SER A 67 12.39 -7.06 -10.56
C SER A 67 12.44 -8.41 -9.84
N GLN A 68 12.64 -8.42 -8.52
CA GLN A 68 12.61 -9.64 -7.71
C GLN A 68 11.23 -10.31 -7.78
N VAL A 69 10.14 -9.54 -7.67
CA VAL A 69 8.78 -10.05 -7.81
C VAL A 69 8.56 -10.70 -9.18
N ALA A 70 9.06 -10.08 -10.25
CA ALA A 70 8.94 -10.61 -11.60
C ALA A 70 9.61 -11.99 -11.77
N THR A 71 10.72 -12.26 -11.07
CA THR A 71 11.37 -13.59 -11.09
C THR A 71 10.54 -14.70 -10.44
N LEU A 72 9.58 -14.33 -9.60
CA LEU A 72 8.67 -15.26 -8.91
C LEU A 72 7.39 -15.51 -9.71
N GLY A 73 7.25 -14.92 -10.89
CA GLY A 73 6.11 -15.03 -11.80
C GLY A 73 5.01 -14.00 -11.51
N ARG A 74 3.95 -14.06 -12.32
CA ARG A 74 2.81 -13.12 -12.22
C ARG A 74 2.10 -13.27 -10.88
N MET A 75 1.72 -12.14 -10.29
CA MET A 75 0.89 -12.07 -9.08
C MET A 75 -0.60 -11.98 -9.46
N ASP A 76 -1.45 -12.75 -8.80
CA ASP A 76 -2.91 -12.61 -8.92
C ASP A 76 -3.41 -11.38 -8.14
N ALA A 77 -2.73 -11.05 -7.03
CA ALA A 77 -3.03 -9.87 -6.24
C ALA A 77 -1.76 -9.21 -5.69
N VAL A 78 -1.80 -7.88 -5.56
CA VAL A 78 -0.77 -7.11 -4.85
C VAL A 78 -1.45 -6.34 -3.72
N ILE A 79 -0.94 -6.51 -2.50
CA ILE A 79 -1.38 -5.77 -1.31
C ILE A 79 -0.28 -4.75 -0.95
N HIS A 80 -0.54 -3.49 -1.23
CA HIS A 80 0.29 -2.36 -0.81
C HIS A 80 0.01 -2.03 0.66
N ASN A 81 0.57 -2.87 1.54
CA ASN A 81 0.35 -2.76 2.98
C ASN A 81 1.42 -1.89 3.68
N ALA A 82 2.64 -1.82 3.14
CA ALA A 82 3.69 -1.03 3.75
C ALA A 82 3.29 0.43 3.93
N GLY A 83 3.61 0.98 5.08
CA GLY A 83 3.39 2.39 5.38
C GLY A 83 4.17 2.80 6.61
N ILE A 84 4.47 4.08 6.72
CA ILE A 84 5.14 4.68 7.86
C ILE A 84 4.43 5.96 8.30
N TYR A 85 4.55 6.25 9.59
CA TYR A 85 4.15 7.50 10.22
C TYR A 85 5.36 8.06 10.98
N LEU A 86 5.88 9.20 10.56
CA LEU A 86 7.07 9.82 11.16
C LEU A 86 6.68 11.03 11.99
N GLU A 87 6.67 10.91 13.31
CA GLU A 87 6.36 12.01 14.23
C GLU A 87 7.46 13.08 14.26
N ARG A 88 8.72 12.64 14.19
CA ARG A 88 9.89 13.52 14.35
C ARG A 88 10.52 13.85 13.00
N GLY A 89 10.08 14.96 12.40
CA GLY A 89 10.68 15.49 11.19
C GLY A 89 10.27 14.79 9.90
N ARG A 90 10.56 15.44 8.78
CA ARG A 90 10.21 15.00 7.44
C ARG A 90 10.93 13.70 7.03
N GLY A 91 12.15 13.51 7.51
CA GLY A 91 13.07 12.52 6.96
C GLY A 91 13.32 12.79 5.48
N GLU A 92 14.46 12.36 4.96
CA GLU A 92 14.77 12.55 3.54
C GLU A 92 15.25 11.25 2.91
N THR A 93 14.78 10.99 1.70
CA THR A 93 15.24 9.85 0.88
C THR A 93 16.48 10.24 0.09
N PRO A 94 17.22 9.27 -0.51
CA PRO A 94 18.32 9.60 -1.40
C PRO A 94 17.93 10.50 -2.57
N GLU A 95 16.66 10.46 -2.99
CA GLU A 95 16.11 11.27 -4.08
C GLU A 95 15.56 12.63 -3.61
N GLY A 96 15.68 12.95 -2.32
CA GLY A 96 15.25 14.25 -1.74
C GLY A 96 13.79 14.32 -1.28
N HIS A 97 13.02 13.25 -1.41
CA HIS A 97 11.62 13.21 -1.01
C HIS A 97 11.44 12.98 0.50
N SER A 98 10.29 13.39 1.06
CA SER A 98 9.96 12.99 2.43
C SER A 98 9.76 11.47 2.49
N LYS A 99 10.29 10.84 3.55
CA LYS A 99 10.19 9.37 3.70
C LYS A 99 8.74 8.89 3.76
N THR A 100 7.86 9.66 4.42
CA THR A 100 6.43 9.31 4.50
C THR A 100 5.80 9.28 3.11
N PHE A 101 6.07 10.27 2.27
CA PHE A 101 5.57 10.32 0.90
C PHE A 101 6.19 9.20 0.03
N ALA A 102 7.49 8.99 0.13
CA ALA A 102 8.19 7.96 -0.64
C ALA A 102 7.62 6.56 -0.36
N VAL A 103 7.50 6.18 0.92
CA VAL A 103 7.01 4.84 1.29
C VAL A 103 5.51 4.68 1.06
N ASN A 104 4.72 5.71 1.42
CA ASN A 104 3.26 5.58 1.42
C ASN A 104 2.60 5.87 0.07
N THR A 105 3.27 6.63 -0.82
CA THR A 105 2.69 7.06 -2.11
C THR A 105 3.55 6.65 -3.31
N LEU A 106 4.84 7.06 -3.36
CA LEU A 106 5.69 6.78 -4.51
C LEU A 106 5.94 5.28 -4.71
N ALA A 107 6.25 4.55 -3.65
CA ALA A 107 6.52 3.12 -3.75
C ALA A 107 5.30 2.31 -4.22
N PRO A 108 4.08 2.48 -3.66
CA PRO A 108 2.90 1.84 -4.22
C PRO A 108 2.64 2.18 -5.69
N TYR A 109 2.80 3.46 -6.09
CA TYR A 109 2.67 3.89 -7.47
C TYR A 109 3.67 3.18 -8.39
N MET A 110 4.96 3.22 -8.02
CA MET A 110 6.03 2.59 -8.80
C MET A 110 5.85 1.08 -8.90
N LEU A 111 5.54 0.40 -7.80
CA LEU A 111 5.32 -1.05 -7.81
C LEU A 111 4.12 -1.42 -8.68
N THR A 112 3.04 -0.63 -8.62
CA THR A 112 1.87 -0.84 -9.50
C THR A 112 2.22 -0.71 -10.98
N ALA A 113 3.10 0.22 -11.33
CA ALA A 113 3.50 0.45 -12.71
C ALA A 113 4.55 -0.56 -13.22
N LEU A 114 5.39 -1.11 -12.34
CA LEU A 114 6.54 -1.94 -12.67
C LEU A 114 6.28 -3.45 -12.56
N ILE A 115 5.35 -3.86 -11.70
CA ILE A 115 4.94 -5.27 -11.58
C ILE A 115 3.96 -5.59 -12.71
N GLU A 116 4.05 -6.80 -13.28
CA GLU A 116 3.08 -7.28 -14.24
C GLU A 116 1.66 -7.16 -13.66
N ARG A 117 0.74 -6.57 -14.45
CA ARG A 117 -0.61 -6.22 -14.00
C ARG A 117 -1.32 -7.42 -13.35
N PRO A 118 -1.67 -7.33 -12.05
CA PRO A 118 -2.40 -8.37 -11.35
C PRO A 118 -3.90 -8.26 -11.62
N ASP A 119 -4.67 -9.26 -11.20
CA ASP A 119 -6.13 -9.18 -11.24
C ASP A 119 -6.68 -8.26 -10.15
N ARG A 120 -5.94 -8.11 -9.04
CA ARG A 120 -6.40 -7.36 -7.86
C ARG A 120 -5.31 -6.49 -7.26
N LEU A 121 -5.69 -5.26 -6.91
CA LEU A 121 -4.86 -4.29 -6.20
C LEU A 121 -5.56 -3.86 -4.91
N VAL A 122 -4.88 -4.00 -3.80
CA VAL A 122 -5.38 -3.58 -2.49
C VAL A 122 -4.41 -2.58 -1.87
N TYR A 123 -4.91 -1.39 -1.56
CA TYR A 123 -4.11 -0.28 -1.02
C TYR A 123 -4.50 0.04 0.42
N LEU A 124 -3.58 -0.09 1.36
CA LEU A 124 -3.85 0.27 2.75
C LEU A 124 -3.80 1.79 2.95
N SER A 125 -4.99 2.34 3.18
CA SER A 125 -5.21 3.72 3.56
C SER A 125 -5.38 3.85 5.10
N SER A 126 -6.15 4.79 5.54
CA SER A 126 -6.51 5.09 6.94
C SER A 126 -7.71 6.02 6.97
N GLY A 127 -8.49 6.00 8.04
CA GLY A 127 -9.53 7.01 8.30
C GLY A 127 -9.01 8.45 8.25
N MET A 128 -7.72 8.66 8.53
CA MET A 128 -7.06 9.97 8.48
C MET A 128 -7.04 10.58 7.07
N HIS A 129 -7.21 9.81 5.99
CA HIS A 129 -7.26 10.35 4.61
C HIS A 129 -8.31 11.43 4.43
N ARG A 130 -9.36 11.46 5.27
CA ARG A 130 -10.43 12.47 5.22
C ARG A 130 -9.95 13.87 5.60
N GLY A 131 -8.83 13.98 6.33
CA GLY A 131 -8.16 15.24 6.66
C GLY A 131 -7.02 15.60 5.71
N GLY A 132 -6.81 14.81 4.66
CA GLY A 132 -5.78 15.12 3.65
C GLY A 132 -6.25 16.23 2.71
N GLU A 133 -5.55 17.36 2.69
CA GLU A 133 -5.86 18.54 1.86
C GLU A 133 -4.64 19.07 1.11
N GLY A 134 -3.63 18.23 0.92
CA GLY A 134 -2.35 18.65 0.38
C GLY A 134 -2.41 19.10 -1.07
N PRO A 135 -1.77 20.20 -1.41
CA PRO A 135 -1.62 20.66 -2.77
C PRO A 135 -0.72 19.70 -3.56
N LEU A 136 -1.05 19.46 -4.82
CA LEU A 136 -0.24 18.60 -5.70
C LEU A 136 1.13 19.23 -6.05
N GLU A 137 1.30 20.51 -5.82
CA GLU A 137 2.55 21.25 -6.07
C GLU A 137 3.63 20.92 -5.03
N ASP A 138 3.25 20.45 -3.83
CA ASP A 138 4.17 20.14 -2.72
C ASP A 138 3.82 18.81 -2.03
N LEU A 139 3.69 17.74 -2.83
CA LEU A 139 3.33 16.39 -2.37
C LEU A 139 4.31 15.84 -1.33
N ASP A 140 5.56 16.21 -1.41
CA ASP A 140 6.63 15.70 -0.56
C ASP A 140 7.01 16.62 0.61
N TRP A 141 6.24 17.70 0.82
CA TRP A 141 6.48 18.64 1.92
C TRP A 141 7.86 19.31 1.88
N SER A 142 8.35 19.64 0.71
CA SER A 142 9.63 20.33 0.53
C SER A 142 9.54 21.83 0.79
N GLN A 143 8.35 22.42 0.65
CA GLN A 143 8.12 23.88 0.76
C GLN A 143 7.36 24.26 2.05
N ARG A 144 6.53 23.39 2.58
CA ARG A 144 5.71 23.64 3.77
C ARG A 144 6.42 23.23 5.06
N ARG A 145 6.04 23.87 6.18
CA ARG A 145 6.45 23.43 7.51
C ARG A 145 5.93 22.02 7.77
N TRP A 146 6.81 21.10 8.18
CA TRP A 146 6.45 19.73 8.46
C TRP A 146 5.34 19.59 9.51
N SER A 147 4.32 18.81 9.17
CA SER A 147 3.27 18.35 10.05
C SER A 147 3.07 16.86 9.84
N ALA A 148 3.49 16.04 10.78
CA ALA A 148 3.47 14.59 10.66
C ALA A 148 2.06 14.06 10.37
N GLY A 149 1.06 14.51 11.13
CA GLY A 149 -0.33 14.08 10.97
C GLY A 149 -0.90 14.47 9.61
N GLN A 150 -0.63 15.71 9.16
CA GLN A 150 -1.13 16.17 7.86
C GLN A 150 -0.42 15.46 6.70
N ALA A 151 0.91 15.35 6.76
CA ALA A 151 1.68 14.63 5.73
C ALA A 151 1.21 13.16 5.59
N TYR A 152 0.97 12.48 6.70
CA TYR A 152 0.43 11.14 6.68
C TYR A 152 -0.98 11.10 6.08
N ALA A 153 -1.89 11.98 6.52
CA ALA A 153 -3.25 12.07 6.03
C ALA A 153 -3.30 12.28 4.50
N GLU A 154 -2.44 13.18 3.99
CA GLU A 154 -2.31 13.43 2.55
C GLU A 154 -1.84 12.18 1.79
N THR A 155 -0.81 11.48 2.29
CA THR A 155 -0.37 10.24 1.62
C THR A 155 -1.48 9.17 1.61
N LYS A 156 -2.33 9.12 2.63
CA LYS A 156 -3.45 8.18 2.68
C LYS A 156 -4.60 8.60 1.76
N LEU A 157 -4.79 9.89 1.52
CA LEU A 157 -5.67 10.40 0.46
C LEU A 157 -5.14 10.05 -0.94
N HIS A 158 -3.85 10.24 -1.18
CA HIS A 158 -3.22 9.87 -2.46
C HIS A 158 -3.45 8.40 -2.80
N ILE A 159 -3.35 7.51 -1.83
CA ILE A 159 -3.55 6.06 -2.03
C ILE A 159 -5.01 5.74 -2.38
N VAL A 160 -5.98 6.40 -1.75
CA VAL A 160 -7.40 6.21 -2.12
C VAL A 160 -7.65 6.72 -3.54
N ALA A 161 -7.15 7.92 -3.88
CA ALA A 161 -7.27 8.49 -5.21
C ALA A 161 -6.60 7.61 -6.28
N LEU A 162 -5.42 7.06 -6.00
CA LEU A 162 -4.72 6.12 -6.88
C LEU A 162 -5.54 4.84 -7.08
N ALA A 163 -6.07 4.25 -6.02
CA ALA A 163 -6.91 3.05 -6.13
C ALA A 163 -8.14 3.29 -7.01
N PHE A 164 -8.80 4.45 -6.87
CA PHE A 164 -9.98 4.80 -7.67
C PHE A 164 -9.64 5.14 -9.11
N ALA A 165 -8.51 5.82 -9.34
CA ALA A 165 -8.01 6.07 -10.69
C ALA A 165 -7.72 4.78 -11.45
N LEU A 166 -7.11 3.80 -10.78
CA LEU A 166 -6.81 2.50 -11.39
C LEU A 166 -8.08 1.68 -11.64
N ALA A 167 -9.05 1.72 -10.74
CA ALA A 167 -10.36 1.10 -10.98
C ALA A 167 -11.04 1.64 -12.24
N ARG A 168 -10.85 2.93 -12.54
CA ARG A 168 -11.37 3.58 -13.75
C ARG A 168 -10.54 3.26 -15.01
N ARG A 169 -9.20 3.26 -14.88
CA ARG A 169 -8.27 3.11 -16.00
C ARG A 169 -8.06 1.65 -16.41
N TRP A 170 -8.19 0.73 -15.47
CA TRP A 170 -7.99 -0.72 -15.65
C TRP A 170 -9.27 -1.48 -15.28
N PRO A 171 -10.28 -1.50 -16.16
CA PRO A 171 -11.58 -2.10 -15.85
C PRO A 171 -11.52 -3.63 -15.64
N ASP A 172 -10.43 -4.25 -16.04
CA ASP A 172 -10.10 -5.67 -15.86
C ASP A 172 -9.43 -5.96 -14.50
N VAL A 173 -9.08 -4.93 -13.72
CA VAL A 173 -8.43 -5.03 -12.41
C VAL A 173 -9.34 -4.57 -11.29
N LEU A 174 -9.49 -5.38 -10.26
CA LEU A 174 -10.23 -4.99 -9.06
C LEU A 174 -9.31 -4.18 -8.12
N SER A 175 -9.40 -2.85 -8.18
CA SER A 175 -8.58 -1.93 -7.41
C SER A 175 -9.38 -1.28 -6.29
N ASN A 176 -8.96 -1.49 -5.02
CA ASN A 176 -9.69 -1.02 -3.84
C ASN A 176 -8.74 -0.46 -2.77
N ALA A 177 -9.23 0.46 -1.96
CA ALA A 177 -8.55 0.99 -0.79
C ALA A 177 -9.17 0.45 0.50
N VAL A 178 -8.34 0.25 1.53
CA VAL A 178 -8.74 -0.32 2.82
C VAL A 178 -8.31 0.59 3.96
N ASP A 179 -9.24 0.83 4.87
CA ASP A 179 -8.97 1.34 6.21
C ASP A 179 -8.90 0.16 7.18
N PRO A 180 -7.72 -0.15 7.73
CA PRO A 180 -7.59 -1.25 8.69
C PRO A 180 -8.15 -0.93 10.08
N GLY A 181 -8.54 0.32 10.34
CA GLY A 181 -8.80 0.84 11.67
C GLY A 181 -7.54 1.33 12.39
N TRP A 182 -7.71 1.80 13.62
CA TRP A 182 -6.60 2.15 14.51
C TRP A 182 -6.28 0.96 15.41
N VAL A 183 -5.37 0.11 14.94
CA VAL A 183 -5.03 -1.18 15.54
C VAL A 183 -3.74 -1.15 16.35
N PRO A 184 -3.59 -1.97 17.41
CA PRO A 184 -2.43 -1.99 18.32
C PRO A 184 -1.20 -2.64 17.67
N THR A 185 -0.68 -2.00 16.63
CA THR A 185 0.60 -2.32 15.99
C THR A 185 1.70 -1.39 16.53
N LYS A 186 2.95 -1.57 16.11
CA LYS A 186 4.04 -0.64 16.43
C LYS A 186 3.74 0.80 15.99
N MET A 187 3.00 0.97 14.89
CA MET A 187 2.58 2.29 14.40
C MET A 187 1.40 2.85 15.20
N GLY A 188 0.41 2.02 15.48
CA GLY A 188 -0.80 2.48 16.18
C GLY A 188 -0.62 2.67 17.69
N GLY A 189 0.40 2.03 18.26
CA GLY A 189 0.68 2.06 19.69
C GLY A 189 -0.24 1.15 20.51
N PRO A 190 0.10 0.92 21.79
CA PRO A 190 -0.63 -0.03 22.65
C PRO A 190 -2.03 0.46 23.06
N GLY A 191 -2.32 1.74 22.89
CA GLY A 191 -3.62 2.34 23.21
C GLY A 191 -4.62 2.35 22.06
N ALA A 192 -4.29 1.75 20.94
CA ALA A 192 -5.19 1.68 19.78
C ALA A 192 -6.42 0.80 20.13
N PRO A 193 -7.65 1.29 19.85
CA PRO A 193 -8.88 0.67 20.34
C PRO A 193 -9.39 -0.48 19.47
N ASP A 194 -8.95 -0.57 18.21
CA ASP A 194 -9.53 -1.50 17.26
C ASP A 194 -8.87 -2.89 17.35
N ASP A 195 -9.65 -3.91 16.99
CA ASP A 195 -9.21 -5.30 17.02
C ASP A 195 -8.12 -5.56 15.95
N LEU A 196 -6.96 -6.06 16.39
CA LEU A 196 -5.83 -6.36 15.52
C LEU A 196 -6.17 -7.45 14.49
N GLU A 197 -6.99 -8.43 14.87
CA GLU A 197 -7.40 -9.50 13.97
C GLU A 197 -8.28 -8.96 12.84
N GLN A 198 -9.25 -8.11 13.16
CA GLN A 198 -10.11 -7.47 12.16
C GLN A 198 -9.31 -6.54 11.23
N GLY A 199 -8.21 -5.96 11.71
CA GLY A 199 -7.40 -5.00 10.96
C GLY A 199 -6.81 -5.54 9.65
N HIS A 200 -6.54 -6.84 9.55
CA HIS A 200 -5.98 -7.41 8.32
C HIS A 200 -6.99 -8.19 7.45
N LEU A 201 -8.15 -8.57 7.98
CA LEU A 201 -9.09 -9.44 7.28
C LEU A 201 -9.72 -8.80 6.04
N THR A 202 -9.87 -7.48 6.01
CA THR A 202 -10.45 -6.81 4.84
C THR A 202 -9.50 -6.86 3.64
N GLN A 203 -8.20 -6.64 3.86
CA GLN A 203 -7.22 -6.68 2.77
C GLN A 203 -7.04 -8.11 2.21
N THR A 204 -7.07 -9.13 3.06
CA THR A 204 -6.98 -10.52 2.61
C THR A 204 -8.23 -10.92 1.83
N TRP A 205 -9.41 -10.58 2.32
CA TRP A 205 -10.67 -10.86 1.66
C TRP A 205 -10.76 -10.19 0.27
N LEU A 206 -10.38 -8.92 0.13
CA LEU A 206 -10.34 -8.25 -1.18
C LEU A 206 -9.32 -8.87 -2.13
N ALA A 207 -8.22 -9.40 -1.61
CA ALA A 207 -7.18 -10.01 -2.43
C ALA A 207 -7.57 -11.36 -3.02
N VAL A 208 -8.41 -12.17 -2.34
CA VAL A 208 -8.63 -13.55 -2.74
C VAL A 208 -10.08 -14.01 -2.81
N SER A 209 -11.03 -13.35 -2.14
CA SER A 209 -12.40 -13.84 -2.04
C SER A 209 -13.15 -13.76 -3.37
N ASP A 210 -13.99 -14.75 -3.63
CA ASP A 210 -14.91 -14.76 -4.76
C ASP A 210 -16.31 -14.25 -4.40
N ASP A 211 -16.49 -13.72 -3.17
CA ASP A 211 -17.71 -13.02 -2.76
C ASP A 211 -18.01 -11.87 -3.72
N ALA A 212 -19.27 -11.69 -4.08
CA ALA A 212 -19.68 -10.65 -5.01
C ALA A 212 -19.23 -9.24 -4.56
N ALA A 213 -19.25 -8.96 -3.24
CA ALA A 213 -18.79 -7.70 -2.69
C ALA A 213 -17.27 -7.51 -2.82
N ALA A 214 -16.44 -8.58 -2.69
CA ALA A 214 -15.00 -8.52 -2.89
C ALA A 214 -14.61 -8.35 -4.37
N ARG A 215 -15.49 -8.70 -5.29
CA ARG A 215 -15.30 -8.59 -6.74
C ARG A 215 -15.72 -7.25 -7.30
N THR A 216 -15.72 -6.21 -6.48
CA THR A 216 -15.99 -4.83 -6.89
C THR A 216 -14.68 -4.04 -7.00
N SER A 217 -14.71 -2.93 -7.73
CA SER A 217 -13.57 -2.04 -7.96
C SER A 217 -13.93 -0.59 -7.62
N GLY A 218 -12.96 0.21 -7.19
CA GLY A 218 -13.17 1.61 -6.82
C GLY A 218 -13.85 1.80 -5.46
N GLY A 219 -13.74 0.81 -4.56
CA GLY A 219 -14.29 0.87 -3.22
C GLY A 219 -13.28 1.33 -2.16
N TYR A 220 -13.80 2.01 -1.12
CA TYR A 220 -13.09 2.25 0.15
C TYR A 220 -13.74 1.39 1.22
N TRP A 221 -12.97 0.54 1.87
CA TRP A 221 -13.48 -0.54 2.70
C TRP A 221 -12.95 -0.46 4.14
N HIS A 222 -13.81 -0.70 5.11
CA HIS A 222 -13.47 -0.87 6.52
C HIS A 222 -14.22 -2.07 7.09
N HIS A 223 -13.52 -3.04 7.67
CA HIS A 223 -14.09 -4.27 8.22
C HIS A 223 -15.10 -4.95 7.27
N ARG A 224 -14.70 -5.14 5.99
CA ARG A 224 -15.51 -5.73 4.90
C ARG A 224 -16.81 -4.97 4.59
N ARG A 225 -16.92 -3.71 5.04
CA ARG A 225 -18.05 -2.84 4.72
C ARG A 225 -17.54 -1.67 3.87
N GLN A 226 -18.19 -1.48 2.74
CA GLN A 226 -17.88 -0.33 1.90
C GLN A 226 -18.33 0.96 2.59
N GLN A 227 -17.44 1.95 2.59
CA GLN A 227 -17.68 3.27 3.15
C GLN A 227 -17.42 4.36 2.11
N ARG A 228 -17.89 5.56 2.37
CA ARG A 228 -17.57 6.72 1.56
C ARG A 228 -16.17 7.23 1.94
N ALA A 229 -15.33 7.43 0.95
CA ALA A 229 -14.03 8.08 1.10
C ALA A 229 -14.16 9.62 1.13
N ALA A 230 -13.04 10.32 1.31
CA ALA A 230 -12.99 11.77 1.12
C ALA A 230 -13.45 12.16 -0.29
N THR A 231 -14.20 13.25 -0.40
CA THR A 231 -14.79 13.70 -1.67
C THR A 231 -13.73 13.91 -2.76
N GLN A 232 -12.58 14.45 -2.38
CA GLN A 232 -11.45 14.69 -3.29
C GLN A 232 -10.92 13.42 -3.96
N ALA A 233 -11.01 12.25 -3.29
CA ALA A 233 -10.58 10.99 -3.87
C ALA A 233 -11.44 10.55 -5.07
N TYR A 234 -12.68 11.03 -5.18
CA TYR A 234 -13.57 10.77 -6.32
C TYR A 234 -13.40 11.75 -7.48
N ASP A 235 -12.66 12.86 -7.27
CA ASP A 235 -12.42 13.84 -8.32
C ASP A 235 -11.45 13.28 -9.37
N VAL A 236 -11.97 13.08 -10.59
CA VAL A 236 -11.20 12.53 -11.70
C VAL A 236 -10.05 13.44 -12.10
N SER A 237 -10.24 14.77 -12.03
CA SER A 237 -9.19 15.73 -12.35
C SER A 237 -8.05 15.65 -11.36
N TYR A 238 -8.37 15.53 -10.07
CA TYR A 238 -7.36 15.31 -9.02
C TYR A 238 -6.62 13.98 -9.20
N GLN A 239 -7.34 12.88 -9.49
CA GLN A 239 -6.74 11.57 -9.74
C GLN A 239 -5.74 11.62 -10.91
N ASP A 240 -6.13 12.24 -12.02
CA ASP A 240 -5.30 12.30 -13.22
C ASP A 240 -4.09 13.21 -13.01
N ALA A 241 -4.26 14.35 -12.34
CA ALA A 241 -3.17 15.25 -11.99
C ALA A 241 -2.18 14.60 -11.00
N LEU A 242 -2.67 13.87 -10.00
CA LEU A 242 -1.83 13.10 -9.07
C LEU A 242 -0.98 12.07 -9.82
N ILE A 243 -1.59 11.26 -10.69
CA ILE A 243 -0.87 10.25 -11.48
C ILE A 243 0.19 10.89 -12.37
N ALA A 244 -0.14 11.99 -13.06
CA ALA A 244 0.82 12.71 -13.89
C ALA A 244 2.01 13.18 -13.07
N LYS A 245 1.76 13.77 -11.90
CA LYS A 245 2.80 14.26 -11.00
C LYS A 245 3.69 13.14 -10.47
N LEU A 246 3.10 12.00 -10.07
CA LEU A 246 3.85 10.83 -9.63
C LEU A 246 4.71 10.26 -10.78
N GLY A 247 4.19 10.28 -12.01
CA GLY A 247 4.94 9.89 -13.20
C GLY A 247 6.16 10.79 -13.45
N GLU A 248 5.99 12.12 -13.36
CA GLU A 248 7.09 13.09 -13.46
C GLU A 248 8.18 12.84 -12.40
N MET A 249 7.77 12.68 -11.13
CA MET A 249 8.69 12.54 -10.00
C MET A 249 9.48 11.22 -10.03
N THR A 250 8.90 10.16 -10.57
CA THR A 250 9.53 8.81 -10.55
C THR A 250 10.16 8.40 -11.87
N GLY A 251 9.84 9.09 -12.96
CA GLY A 251 10.19 8.67 -14.32
C GLY A 251 9.54 7.34 -14.72
N VAL A 252 8.44 6.94 -14.05
CA VAL A 252 7.69 5.71 -14.32
C VAL A 252 6.28 6.07 -14.74
N THR A 253 5.83 5.55 -15.87
CA THR A 253 4.47 5.77 -16.37
C THR A 253 3.62 4.54 -16.09
N LEU A 254 2.39 4.75 -15.61
CA LEU A 254 1.38 3.68 -15.55
C LEU A 254 0.99 3.28 -16.98
N PRO A 255 1.03 2.00 -17.33
CA PRO A 255 0.66 1.50 -18.65
C PRO A 255 -0.84 1.64 -18.94
#